data_02c1a93d2974fe5b619aad94f46fbed5
#
_entry.id   02c1a93d2974fe5b619aad94f46fbed5
#
_cell.length_a   1.000
_cell.length_b   1.000
_cell.length_c   1.000
_cell.angle_alpha   90.00
_cell.angle_beta   90.00
_cell.angle_gamma   90.00
#
_symmetry.space_group_name_H-M   'P 1'
#
loop_
_entity.id
_entity.type
_entity.pdbx_description
1 polymer ?
#
loop_
_entity_poly.entity_id
_entity_poly.type
_entity_poly.pdbx_seq_one_letter_code
_entity_poly.pdbx_strand_id
1 'polypeptide(L)'
;MCIRDSIQVMIDKGMDNEKQVLQGLIDRANARIDGIRSGENPPLLPDDNAKYYKEFVVDLDAINEPMIADPDVNNDDVSKRYTHDTIRPISYYGGDKKVDLGFVGSCMVHKGDMKILAQMLKNIEKQNGKVEFKAPLVVAPPTYNIVDELKEEGDWDILTKYSGFVFDDDNPKNDARKKYDNVLYLERPGCNLCMGNQEKAEPGDTVMATSTRLFQGRVVKDSEEKAGESLLASTPVVVLSTILGRTPKIEEYVAAVDGIELTSYAPPAA
;
A
#
# COMPACT_ATOMS: atom_id res chain seq x y z
N MET A 1 -0.53 6.14 -10.48
CA MET A 1 0.43 6.55 -11.55
C MET A 1 -0.33 6.69 -12.85
N CYS A 2 -0.25 7.85 -13.49
CA CYS A 2 -0.89 8.06 -14.79
C CYS A 2 -0.02 7.40 -15.88
N ILE A 3 -0.65 6.73 -16.86
CA ILE A 3 0.06 6.16 -18.03
C ILE A 3 0.95 7.21 -18.69
N ARG A 4 0.50 8.46 -18.75
CA ARG A 4 1.25 9.61 -19.26
C ARG A 4 2.62 9.78 -18.58
N ASP A 5 2.67 9.70 -17.25
CA ASP A 5 3.89 9.94 -16.48
C ASP A 5 4.91 8.82 -16.71
N SER A 6 4.44 7.58 -16.81
CA SER A 6 5.29 6.43 -17.18
C SER A 6 5.87 6.58 -18.58
N ILE A 7 5.08 7.04 -19.54
CA ILE A 7 5.52 7.26 -20.92
C ILE A 7 6.54 8.39 -20.97
N GLN A 8 6.35 9.48 -20.21
CA GLN A 8 7.31 10.58 -20.16
C GLN A 8 8.67 10.11 -19.65
N VAL A 9 8.69 9.29 -18.59
CA VAL A 9 9.95 8.71 -18.09
C VAL A 9 10.64 7.83 -19.13
N MET A 10 9.89 7.06 -19.91
CA MET A 10 10.48 6.25 -21.00
C MET A 10 11.13 7.13 -22.06
N ILE A 11 10.51 8.26 -22.40
CA ILE A 11 11.06 9.26 -23.33
C ILE A 11 12.35 9.86 -22.76
N ASP A 12 12.31 10.30 -21.51
CA ASP A 12 13.42 10.97 -20.83
C ASP A 12 14.63 10.04 -20.64
N LYS A 13 14.39 8.73 -20.51
CA LYS A 13 15.43 7.71 -20.42
C LYS A 13 16.00 7.26 -21.78
N GLY A 14 15.66 7.94 -22.87
CA GLY A 14 16.31 7.74 -24.18
C GLY A 14 15.83 6.52 -24.98
N MET A 15 14.57 6.14 -24.84
CA MET A 15 13.94 5.13 -25.71
C MET A 15 13.60 5.77 -27.07
N ASP A 16 14.63 6.24 -27.79
CA ASP A 16 14.47 7.08 -28.99
C ASP A 16 13.74 6.40 -30.15
N ASN A 17 13.82 5.08 -30.26
CA ASN A 17 13.17 4.33 -31.36
C ASN A 17 11.64 4.35 -31.28
N GLU A 18 11.07 4.67 -30.12
CA GLU A 18 9.63 4.73 -29.90
C GLU A 18 9.14 6.14 -29.53
N LYS A 19 10.03 7.12 -29.50
CA LYS A 19 9.75 8.46 -29.00
C LYS A 19 8.54 9.12 -29.66
N GLN A 20 8.39 9.00 -30.97
CA GLN A 20 7.22 9.57 -31.68
C GLN A 20 5.92 8.89 -31.27
N VAL A 21 5.91 7.56 -31.10
CA VAL A 21 4.73 6.81 -30.67
C VAL A 21 4.38 7.19 -29.23
N LEU A 22 5.38 7.26 -28.34
CA LEU A 22 5.21 7.63 -26.94
C LEU A 22 4.70 9.06 -26.80
N GLN A 23 5.28 10.01 -27.58
CA GLN A 23 4.80 11.40 -27.59
C GLN A 23 3.36 11.49 -28.09
N GLY A 24 3.00 10.77 -29.14
CA GLY A 24 1.62 10.74 -29.64
C GLY A 24 0.63 10.13 -28.65
N LEU A 25 1.06 9.26 -27.74
CA LEU A 25 0.22 8.77 -26.64
C LEU A 25 0.00 9.84 -25.56
N ILE A 26 1.05 10.58 -25.22
CA ILE A 26 0.96 11.72 -24.28
C ILE A 26 0.02 12.79 -24.84
N ASP A 27 0.18 13.17 -26.10
CA ASP A 27 -0.63 14.21 -26.74
C ASP A 27 -2.12 13.82 -26.75
N ARG A 28 -2.44 12.55 -27.06
CA ARG A 28 -3.82 12.04 -26.96
C ARG A 28 -4.36 12.04 -25.54
N ALA A 29 -3.54 11.67 -24.57
CA ALA A 29 -3.94 11.68 -23.16
C ALA A 29 -4.22 13.11 -22.68
N ASN A 30 -3.36 14.07 -23.04
CA ASN A 30 -3.55 15.49 -22.73
C ASN A 30 -4.80 16.04 -23.40
N ALA A 31 -4.99 15.83 -24.70
CA ALA A 31 -6.19 16.25 -25.42
C ALA A 31 -7.47 15.67 -24.79
N ARG A 32 -7.43 14.40 -24.33
CA ARG A 32 -8.58 13.81 -23.64
C ARG A 32 -8.87 14.48 -22.29
N ILE A 33 -7.81 14.76 -21.52
CA ILE A 33 -7.92 15.47 -20.22
C ILE A 33 -8.48 16.88 -20.44
N ASP A 34 -7.94 17.60 -21.41
CA ASP A 34 -8.38 18.96 -21.73
C ASP A 34 -9.83 18.99 -22.24
N GLY A 35 -10.21 18.03 -23.07
CA GLY A 35 -11.59 17.89 -23.53
C GLY A 35 -12.58 17.57 -22.39
N ILE A 36 -12.16 16.79 -21.38
CA ILE A 36 -12.96 16.55 -20.17
C ILE A 36 -13.09 17.84 -19.34
N ARG A 37 -12.00 18.59 -19.18
CA ARG A 37 -11.98 19.85 -18.43
C ARG A 37 -12.81 20.95 -19.09
N SER A 38 -12.76 21.05 -20.41
CA SER A 38 -13.54 22.02 -21.18
C SER A 38 -15.02 21.64 -21.34
N GLY A 39 -15.39 20.40 -21.02
CA GLY A 39 -16.73 19.86 -21.24
C GLY A 39 -16.99 19.42 -22.69
N GLU A 40 -16.03 19.54 -23.61
CA GLU A 40 -16.16 19.06 -24.99
C GLU A 40 -16.23 17.53 -25.08
N ASN A 41 -15.51 16.86 -24.19
CA ASN A 41 -15.49 15.40 -24.07
C ASN A 41 -15.81 15.00 -22.65
N PRO A 42 -17.07 14.96 -22.23
CA PRO A 42 -17.43 14.59 -20.86
C PRO A 42 -16.90 13.20 -20.52
N PRO A 43 -16.64 12.91 -19.23
CA PRO A 43 -16.26 11.57 -18.79
C PRO A 43 -17.32 10.56 -19.26
N LEU A 44 -16.86 9.34 -19.55
CA LEU A 44 -17.78 8.25 -19.85
C LEU A 44 -18.58 7.93 -18.59
N LEU A 45 -19.82 8.34 -18.58
CA LEU A 45 -20.81 8.02 -17.55
C LEU A 45 -21.78 6.97 -18.10
N PRO A 46 -22.41 6.18 -17.24
CA PRO A 46 -23.52 5.34 -17.65
C PRO A 46 -24.65 6.18 -18.25
N ASP A 47 -25.40 5.60 -19.19
CA ASP A 47 -26.58 6.26 -19.71
C ASP A 47 -27.62 6.49 -18.61
N ASP A 48 -28.41 7.57 -18.70
CA ASP A 48 -29.43 7.93 -17.69
C ASP A 48 -30.46 6.81 -17.44
N ASN A 49 -30.63 5.93 -18.40
CA ASN A 49 -31.57 4.79 -18.35
C ASN A 49 -30.84 3.44 -18.24
N ALA A 50 -29.56 3.43 -17.85
CA ALA A 50 -28.79 2.21 -17.65
C ALA A 50 -29.50 1.30 -16.63
N LYS A 51 -29.65 0.02 -16.98
CA LYS A 51 -30.24 -0.97 -16.06
C LYS A 51 -29.14 -1.70 -15.31
N TYR A 52 -29.15 -1.56 -14.00
CA TYR A 52 -28.21 -2.25 -13.11
C TYR A 52 -28.85 -3.54 -12.57
N TYR A 53 -28.03 -4.57 -12.44
CA TYR A 53 -28.46 -5.82 -11.78
C TYR A 53 -28.80 -5.58 -10.30
N LYS A 54 -28.00 -4.74 -9.63
CA LYS A 54 -28.18 -4.36 -8.24
C LYS A 54 -27.48 -3.02 -7.96
N GLU A 55 -28.07 -2.24 -7.09
CA GLU A 55 -27.48 -1.00 -6.58
C GLU A 55 -27.14 -1.16 -5.10
N PHE A 56 -26.01 -0.61 -4.71
CA PHE A 56 -25.57 -0.55 -3.32
C PHE A 56 -25.34 0.90 -2.95
N VAL A 57 -25.91 1.30 -1.84
CA VAL A 57 -25.63 2.60 -1.23
C VAL A 57 -24.74 2.37 -0.03
N VAL A 58 -23.56 2.97 -0.04
CA VAL A 58 -22.62 2.93 1.07
C VAL A 58 -22.57 4.31 1.71
N ASP A 59 -23.05 4.40 2.94
CA ASP A 59 -22.95 5.61 3.74
C ASP A 59 -21.53 5.70 4.32
N LEU A 60 -20.70 6.58 3.76
CA LEU A 60 -19.32 6.76 4.20
C LEU A 60 -19.22 7.38 5.58
N ASP A 61 -20.21 8.18 6.01
CA ASP A 61 -20.24 8.80 7.34
C ASP A 61 -20.52 7.78 8.45
N ALA A 62 -21.08 6.63 8.09
CA ALA A 62 -21.28 5.51 9.00
C ALA A 62 -20.03 4.64 9.23
N ILE A 63 -18.95 4.86 8.47
CA ILE A 63 -17.69 4.12 8.61
C ILE A 63 -16.83 4.79 9.67
N ASN A 64 -16.80 4.22 10.88
CA ASN A 64 -16.16 4.83 12.05
C ASN A 64 -14.74 4.30 12.32
N GLU A 65 -14.36 3.21 11.69
CA GLU A 65 -13.09 2.53 11.92
C GLU A 65 -12.63 1.75 10.69
N PRO A 66 -11.31 1.53 10.54
CA PRO A 66 -10.80 0.73 9.44
C PRO A 66 -11.14 -0.75 9.58
N MET A 67 -11.18 -1.43 8.43
CA MET A 67 -11.47 -2.84 8.33
C MET A 67 -10.20 -3.64 8.01
N ILE A 68 -10.15 -4.87 8.49
CA ILE A 68 -9.14 -5.86 8.13
C ILE A 68 -9.85 -7.02 7.44
N ALA A 69 -9.39 -7.42 6.26
CA ALA A 69 -9.79 -8.68 5.67
C ALA A 69 -8.85 -9.79 6.20
N ASP A 70 -9.45 -10.72 6.93
CA ASP A 70 -8.78 -11.83 7.60
C ASP A 70 -9.33 -13.16 7.04
N PRO A 71 -8.74 -13.68 5.93
CA PRO A 71 -9.20 -14.87 5.30
C PRO A 71 -9.15 -16.07 6.25
N ASP A 72 -10.22 -16.84 6.35
CA ASP A 72 -10.26 -18.10 7.10
C ASP A 72 -9.56 -19.21 6.32
N VAL A 73 -8.22 -19.13 6.26
CA VAL A 73 -7.38 -20.06 5.48
C VAL A 73 -7.47 -21.51 5.96
N ASN A 74 -7.92 -21.72 7.18
CA ASN A 74 -8.08 -23.05 7.78
C ASN A 74 -9.47 -23.66 7.55
N ASN A 75 -10.39 -22.94 6.89
CA ASN A 75 -11.70 -23.46 6.59
C ASN A 75 -11.61 -24.58 5.54
N ASP A 76 -12.16 -25.74 5.84
CA ASP A 76 -12.17 -26.90 4.94
C ASP A 76 -12.88 -26.59 3.61
N ASP A 77 -13.93 -25.76 3.66
CA ASP A 77 -14.62 -25.26 2.48
C ASP A 77 -13.89 -24.03 1.90
N VAL A 78 -13.12 -24.25 0.85
CA VAL A 78 -12.33 -23.21 0.17
C VAL A 78 -13.19 -22.00 -0.25
N SER A 79 -14.48 -22.23 -0.58
CA SER A 79 -15.39 -21.15 -0.98
C SER A 79 -15.70 -20.16 0.16
N LYS A 80 -15.49 -20.58 1.40
CA LYS A 80 -15.73 -19.77 2.61
C LYS A 80 -14.51 -19.05 3.14
N ARG A 81 -13.31 -19.35 2.62
CA ARG A 81 -12.06 -18.74 3.10
C ARG A 81 -11.97 -17.24 2.86
N TYR A 82 -12.62 -16.77 1.80
CA TYR A 82 -12.51 -15.38 1.34
C TYR A 82 -13.90 -14.76 1.12
N THR A 83 -14.76 -14.83 2.13
CA THR A 83 -16.11 -14.27 2.09
C THR A 83 -16.15 -12.90 2.78
N HIS A 84 -17.26 -12.18 2.62
CA HIS A 84 -17.50 -10.93 3.34
C HIS A 84 -17.48 -11.09 4.87
N ASP A 85 -17.78 -12.29 5.38
CA ASP A 85 -17.75 -12.60 6.83
C ASP A 85 -16.32 -12.62 7.39
N THR A 86 -15.30 -12.60 6.53
CA THR A 86 -13.90 -12.51 6.93
C THR A 86 -13.39 -11.07 6.97
N ILE A 87 -14.22 -10.07 6.64
CA ILE A 87 -13.88 -8.64 6.74
C ILE A 87 -14.42 -8.12 8.07
N ARG A 88 -13.54 -7.63 8.93
CA ARG A 88 -13.85 -7.26 10.32
C ARG A 88 -13.28 -5.91 10.68
N PRO A 89 -13.97 -5.10 11.50
CA PRO A 89 -13.43 -3.85 12.02
C PRO A 89 -12.26 -4.12 12.96
N ILE A 90 -11.35 -3.15 13.12
CA ILE A 90 -10.18 -3.31 14.02
C ILE A 90 -10.60 -3.57 15.46
N SER A 91 -11.74 -3.02 15.91
CA SER A 91 -12.30 -3.25 17.24
C SER A 91 -12.57 -4.73 17.54
N TYR A 92 -12.88 -5.53 16.52
CA TYR A 92 -13.09 -6.98 16.64
C TYR A 92 -11.87 -7.70 17.24
N TYR A 93 -10.67 -7.22 16.91
CA TYR A 93 -9.43 -7.86 17.38
C TYR A 93 -9.00 -7.39 18.76
N GLY A 94 -9.57 -6.31 19.29
CA GLY A 94 -9.25 -5.78 20.62
C GLY A 94 -7.78 -5.43 20.86
N GLY A 95 -6.96 -5.46 19.82
CA GLY A 95 -5.52 -5.29 19.93
C GLY A 95 -4.75 -6.57 20.22
N ASP A 96 -5.33 -7.76 20.04
CA ASP A 96 -4.73 -9.03 20.49
C ASP A 96 -4.12 -9.86 19.34
N LYS A 97 -4.53 -9.61 18.08
CA LYS A 97 -3.99 -10.36 16.94
C LYS A 97 -2.54 -9.98 16.69
N LYS A 98 -1.62 -10.93 16.85
CA LYS A 98 -0.19 -10.75 16.57
C LYS A 98 0.05 -10.42 15.11
N VAL A 99 1.06 -9.60 14.83
CA VAL A 99 1.56 -9.30 13.49
C VAL A 99 3.07 -9.48 13.50
N ASP A 100 3.57 -10.37 12.64
CA ASP A 100 4.98 -10.75 12.56
C ASP A 100 5.72 -10.03 11.46
N LEU A 101 5.00 -9.55 10.42
CA LEU A 101 5.56 -8.78 9.31
C LEU A 101 4.49 -7.89 8.70
N GLY A 102 4.84 -6.63 8.42
CA GLY A 102 4.03 -5.69 7.65
C GLY A 102 4.59 -5.46 6.25
N PHE A 103 3.69 -5.32 5.27
CA PHE A 103 4.06 -4.95 3.91
C PHE A 103 3.19 -3.82 3.38
N VAL A 104 3.83 -2.71 3.02
CA VAL A 104 3.20 -1.58 2.32
C VAL A 104 3.85 -1.45 0.95
N GLY A 105 3.10 -1.76 -0.12
CA GLY A 105 3.73 -1.75 -1.43
C GLY A 105 2.85 -2.27 -2.56
N SER A 106 3.49 -2.51 -3.69
CA SER A 106 2.89 -2.96 -4.95
C SER A 106 2.07 -1.89 -5.68
N CYS A 107 1.40 -2.28 -6.76
CA CYS A 107 0.54 -1.42 -7.55
C CYS A 107 -0.74 -0.95 -6.82
N MET A 108 -0.98 -1.44 -5.60
CA MET A 108 -2.11 -1.04 -4.75
C MET A 108 -1.83 0.22 -3.92
N VAL A 109 -0.59 0.67 -3.91
CA VAL A 109 -0.11 1.80 -3.11
C VAL A 109 0.24 2.97 -4.03
N HIS A 110 0.03 4.19 -3.57
CA HIS A 110 0.37 5.41 -4.30
C HIS A 110 1.20 6.37 -3.44
N LYS A 111 1.56 7.50 -4.02
CA LYS A 111 2.31 8.55 -3.31
C LYS A 111 1.64 8.96 -1.99
N GLY A 112 0.30 9.09 -1.98
CA GLY A 112 -0.45 9.42 -0.77
C GLY A 112 -0.24 8.45 0.38
N ASP A 113 -0.16 7.16 0.12
CA ASP A 113 0.12 6.15 1.16
C ASP A 113 1.52 6.33 1.75
N MET A 114 2.52 6.66 0.92
CA MET A 114 3.88 6.95 1.39
C MET A 114 3.92 8.21 2.26
N LYS A 115 3.15 9.24 1.90
CA LYS A 115 3.01 10.47 2.69
C LYS A 115 2.30 10.21 4.03
N ILE A 116 1.25 9.41 4.03
CA ILE A 116 0.58 8.96 5.26
C ILE A 116 1.58 8.25 6.17
N LEU A 117 2.35 7.31 5.63
CA LEU A 117 3.38 6.59 6.38
C LEU A 117 4.38 7.58 7.01
N ALA A 118 4.91 8.52 6.23
CA ALA A 118 5.86 9.52 6.73
C ALA A 118 5.27 10.38 7.86
N GLN A 119 4.03 10.84 7.70
CA GLN A 119 3.34 11.65 8.70
C GLN A 119 3.02 10.85 9.99
N MET A 120 2.61 9.59 9.85
CA MET A 120 2.38 8.70 10.99
C MET A 120 3.65 8.50 11.81
N LEU A 121 4.80 8.27 11.17
CA LEU A 121 6.08 8.10 11.87
C LEU A 121 6.45 9.36 12.67
N LYS A 122 6.22 10.57 12.10
CA LYS A 122 6.40 11.83 12.83
C LYS A 122 5.44 11.96 14.04
N ASN A 123 4.17 11.61 13.86
CA ASN A 123 3.18 11.67 14.94
C ASN A 123 3.56 10.74 16.08
N ILE A 124 3.96 9.51 15.76
CA ILE A 124 4.37 8.51 16.75
C ILE A 124 5.63 8.96 17.49
N GLU A 125 6.62 9.52 16.77
CA GLU A 125 7.82 10.08 17.42
C GLU A 125 7.45 11.23 18.36
N LYS A 126 6.56 12.12 17.92
CA LYS A 126 6.09 13.26 18.76
C LYS A 126 5.36 12.78 20.02
N GLN A 127 4.58 11.71 19.94
CA GLN A 127 3.83 11.16 21.06
C GLN A 127 4.71 10.36 22.02
N ASN A 128 5.61 9.54 21.49
CA ASN A 128 6.35 8.55 22.26
C ASN A 128 7.84 8.89 22.44
N GLY A 129 8.33 9.98 21.84
CA GLY A 129 9.74 10.37 21.83
C GLY A 129 10.63 9.58 20.88
N LYS A 130 10.15 8.45 20.37
CA LYS A 130 10.86 7.55 19.41
C LYS A 130 9.88 6.72 18.61
N VAL A 131 10.37 6.16 17.50
CA VAL A 131 9.68 5.12 16.72
C VAL A 131 10.44 3.81 16.89
N GLU A 132 9.80 2.79 17.40
CA GLU A 132 10.33 1.44 17.53
C GLU A 132 9.39 0.45 16.87
N PHE A 133 9.92 -0.36 15.98
CA PHE A 133 9.15 -1.45 15.36
C PHE A 133 9.27 -2.72 16.21
N LYS A 134 8.16 -3.40 16.44
CA LYS A 134 8.12 -4.72 17.09
C LYS A 134 7.99 -5.87 16.10
N ALA A 135 7.66 -5.53 14.86
CA ALA A 135 7.72 -6.41 13.72
C ALA A 135 8.34 -5.65 12.52
N PRO A 136 9.02 -6.31 11.59
CA PRO A 136 9.56 -5.67 10.41
C PRO A 136 8.45 -5.05 9.56
N LEU A 137 8.71 -3.86 9.03
CA LEU A 137 7.86 -3.19 8.04
C LEU A 137 8.62 -3.09 6.72
N VAL A 138 8.15 -3.80 5.71
CA VAL A 138 8.71 -3.74 4.35
C VAL A 138 7.88 -2.77 3.52
N VAL A 139 8.52 -1.78 2.94
CA VAL A 139 7.88 -0.74 2.11
C VAL A 139 8.50 -0.77 0.73
N ALA A 140 7.69 -1.06 -0.29
CA ALA A 140 8.09 -1.04 -1.68
C ALA A 140 7.27 0.00 -2.44
N PRO A 141 7.81 1.20 -2.72
CA PRO A 141 7.12 2.19 -3.52
C PRO A 141 6.70 1.63 -4.89
N PRO A 142 5.60 2.06 -5.49
CA PRO A 142 5.14 1.51 -6.77
C PRO A 142 6.12 1.74 -7.91
N THR A 143 6.78 2.91 -7.95
CA THR A 143 7.67 3.31 -9.04
C THR A 143 8.77 4.25 -8.57
N TYR A 144 9.84 4.35 -9.34
CA TYR A 144 10.93 5.31 -9.10
C TYR A 144 10.45 6.76 -9.17
N ASN A 145 9.49 7.09 -10.04
CA ASN A 145 8.93 8.44 -10.09
C ASN A 145 8.31 8.87 -8.77
N ILE A 146 7.61 7.96 -8.09
CA ILE A 146 7.06 8.27 -6.76
C ILE A 146 8.19 8.50 -5.76
N VAL A 147 9.27 7.74 -5.83
CA VAL A 147 10.45 7.96 -4.97
C VAL A 147 11.05 9.34 -5.24
N ASP A 148 11.20 9.71 -6.52
CA ASP A 148 11.77 11.01 -6.89
C ASP A 148 10.88 12.18 -6.44
N GLU A 149 9.56 12.08 -6.62
CA GLU A 149 8.60 13.06 -6.10
C GLU A 149 8.64 13.16 -4.56
N LEU A 150 8.75 12.04 -3.86
CA LEU A 150 8.87 12.03 -2.40
C LEU A 150 10.18 12.66 -1.92
N LYS A 151 11.28 12.51 -2.68
CA LYS A 151 12.56 13.21 -2.41
C LYS A 151 12.42 14.71 -2.59
N GLU A 152 11.80 15.16 -3.69
CA GLU A 152 11.56 16.57 -3.96
C GLU A 152 10.67 17.23 -2.88
N GLU A 153 9.70 16.49 -2.35
CA GLU A 153 8.77 16.97 -1.31
C GLU A 153 9.33 16.80 0.13
N GLY A 154 10.46 16.12 0.29
CA GLY A 154 11.11 15.88 1.60
C GLY A 154 10.50 14.74 2.41
N ASP A 155 9.48 14.03 1.90
CA ASP A 155 8.89 12.89 2.60
C ASP A 155 9.81 11.66 2.59
N TRP A 156 10.65 11.51 1.54
CA TRP A 156 11.63 10.43 1.48
C TRP A 156 12.67 10.52 2.58
N ASP A 157 13.11 11.71 2.94
CA ASP A 157 14.06 11.94 4.02
C ASP A 157 13.48 11.53 5.38
N ILE A 158 12.15 11.72 5.55
CA ILE A 158 11.46 11.27 6.74
C ILE A 158 11.44 9.75 6.79
N LEU A 159 11.08 9.09 5.70
CA LEU A 159 11.07 7.62 5.64
C LEU A 159 12.46 7.04 5.90
N THR A 160 13.50 7.61 5.31
CA THR A 160 14.90 7.18 5.50
C THR A 160 15.38 7.39 6.93
N LYS A 161 14.96 8.47 7.59
CA LYS A 161 15.29 8.74 9.01
C LYS A 161 14.90 7.57 9.92
N TYR A 162 13.75 6.93 9.67
CA TYR A 162 13.23 5.85 10.52
C TYR A 162 13.55 4.45 9.98
N SER A 163 14.20 4.36 8.82
CA SER A 163 14.53 3.07 8.23
C SER A 163 15.84 2.50 8.76
N GLY A 164 15.86 1.20 8.94
CA GLY A 164 17.09 0.43 9.17
C GLY A 164 17.75 -0.04 7.89
N PHE A 165 17.04 0.07 6.76
CA PHE A 165 17.54 -0.28 5.44
C PHE A 165 16.89 0.57 4.35
N VAL A 166 17.70 1.04 3.42
CA VAL A 166 17.25 1.70 2.18
C VAL A 166 17.92 0.98 1.01
N PHE A 167 17.15 0.66 -0.01
CA PHE A 167 17.69 0.04 -1.22
C PHE A 167 18.80 0.88 -1.86
N ASP A 168 19.77 0.18 -2.46
CA ASP A 168 20.89 0.80 -3.15
C ASP A 168 20.94 0.27 -4.59
N ASP A 169 20.66 1.11 -5.56
CA ASP A 169 20.65 0.74 -6.98
C ASP A 169 22.04 0.43 -7.52
N ASP A 170 23.07 1.00 -6.93
CA ASP A 170 24.47 0.77 -7.32
C ASP A 170 25.00 -0.55 -6.76
N ASN A 171 24.36 -1.08 -5.70
CA ASN A 171 24.80 -2.32 -5.06
C ASN A 171 23.63 -3.29 -4.73
N PRO A 172 22.98 -3.86 -5.74
CA PRO A 172 21.81 -4.73 -5.55
C PRO A 172 22.06 -5.99 -4.73
N LYS A 173 23.33 -6.38 -4.54
CA LYS A 173 23.68 -7.55 -3.73
C LYS A 173 23.46 -7.35 -2.23
N ASN A 174 23.38 -6.10 -1.79
CA ASN A 174 23.11 -5.78 -0.37
C ASN A 174 21.64 -6.01 0.00
N ASP A 175 20.75 -6.21 -0.99
CA ASP A 175 19.31 -6.42 -0.76
C ASP A 175 19.00 -7.88 -0.35
N ALA A 176 19.93 -8.81 -0.54
CA ALA A 176 19.73 -10.22 -0.16
C ALA A 176 19.80 -10.41 1.36
N ARG A 177 18.64 -10.57 1.99
CA ARG A 177 18.52 -10.86 3.43
C ARG A 177 17.95 -12.23 3.66
N LYS A 178 18.44 -12.89 4.70
CA LYS A 178 17.93 -14.18 5.14
C LYS A 178 16.78 -14.04 6.15
N LYS A 179 16.71 -12.91 6.87
CA LYS A 179 15.71 -12.62 7.88
C LYS A 179 15.58 -11.11 8.05
N TYR A 180 14.36 -10.65 8.31
CA TYR A 180 14.06 -9.26 8.64
C TYR A 180 14.24 -9.01 10.14
N ASP A 181 14.98 -7.96 10.47
CA ASP A 181 15.01 -7.37 11.82
C ASP A 181 13.78 -6.48 12.02
N ASN A 182 13.46 -6.13 13.26
CA ASN A 182 12.32 -5.28 13.59
C ASN A 182 12.60 -3.80 13.28
N VAL A 183 12.71 -3.47 12.00
CA VAL A 183 12.95 -2.12 11.47
C VAL A 183 12.10 -1.87 10.22
N LEU A 184 12.09 -0.62 9.77
CA LEU A 184 11.53 -0.25 8.47
C LEU A 184 12.57 -0.57 7.37
N TYR A 185 12.13 -1.27 6.33
CA TYR A 185 12.88 -1.56 5.10
C TYR A 185 12.28 -0.77 3.95
N LEU A 186 13.07 0.12 3.35
CA LEU A 186 12.71 0.77 2.09
C LEU A 186 13.31 -0.05 0.95
N GLU A 187 12.45 -0.83 0.32
CA GLU A 187 12.81 -1.74 -0.77
C GLU A 187 12.72 -1.04 -2.12
N ARG A 188 13.33 -1.66 -3.15
CA ARG A 188 13.22 -1.19 -4.54
C ARG A 188 11.78 -1.03 -4.96
N PRO A 189 11.48 0.03 -5.72
CA PRO A 189 10.15 0.18 -6.32
C PRO A 189 9.72 -1.04 -7.10
N GLY A 190 8.48 -1.48 -6.89
CA GLY A 190 7.91 -2.63 -7.59
C GLY A 190 7.00 -3.49 -6.74
N CYS A 191 6.79 -4.72 -7.21
CA CYS A 191 5.81 -5.62 -6.56
C CYS A 191 6.32 -6.29 -5.29
N ASN A 192 7.62 -6.51 -5.15
CA ASN A 192 8.27 -7.08 -3.96
C ASN A 192 7.50 -8.30 -3.40
N LEU A 193 7.21 -8.36 -2.08
CA LEU A 193 6.49 -9.45 -1.44
C LEU A 193 5.16 -9.82 -2.13
N CYS A 194 4.47 -8.87 -2.74
CA CYS A 194 3.21 -9.12 -3.45
C CYS A 194 3.34 -10.19 -4.55
N MET A 195 4.50 -10.32 -5.18
CA MET A 195 4.74 -11.33 -6.22
C MET A 195 4.96 -12.73 -5.65
N GLY A 196 5.33 -12.86 -4.38
CA GLY A 196 5.62 -14.14 -3.74
C GLY A 196 6.84 -14.89 -4.30
N ASN A 197 7.70 -14.19 -5.03
CA ASN A 197 8.93 -14.72 -5.64
C ASN A 197 10.20 -14.18 -4.99
N GLN A 198 10.05 -13.32 -4.01
CA GLN A 198 11.11 -12.82 -3.15
C GLN A 198 11.06 -13.50 -1.79
N GLU A 199 11.76 -12.98 -0.80
CA GLU A 199 11.70 -13.53 0.54
C GLU A 199 10.27 -13.52 1.08
N LYS A 200 9.89 -14.65 1.69
CA LYS A 200 8.59 -14.84 2.34
C LYS A 200 8.79 -14.88 3.85
N ALA A 201 7.75 -14.51 4.58
CA ALA A 201 7.68 -14.72 6.02
C ALA A 201 7.78 -16.22 6.37
N GLU A 202 8.15 -16.52 7.61
CA GLU A 202 8.33 -17.90 8.07
C GLU A 202 6.98 -18.61 8.26
N PRO A 203 6.97 -19.97 8.25
CA PRO A 203 5.75 -20.72 8.51
C PRO A 203 5.15 -20.40 9.89
N GLY A 204 3.87 -20.11 9.91
CA GLY A 204 3.13 -19.74 11.11
C GLY A 204 3.17 -18.25 11.47
N ASP A 205 3.88 -17.41 10.67
CA ASP A 205 3.82 -15.96 10.81
C ASP A 205 2.50 -15.39 10.32
N THR A 206 2.12 -14.26 10.92
CA THR A 206 1.00 -13.43 10.47
C THR A 206 1.55 -12.22 9.74
N VAL A 207 1.27 -12.13 8.43
CA VAL A 207 1.65 -11.00 7.57
C VAL A 207 0.45 -10.08 7.39
N MET A 208 0.62 -8.79 7.66
CA MET A 208 -0.38 -7.78 7.36
C MET A 208 0.10 -6.89 6.20
N ALA A 209 -0.70 -6.75 5.15
CA ALA A 209 -0.27 -6.06 3.94
C ALA A 209 -1.37 -5.22 3.28
N THR A 210 -0.94 -4.24 2.49
CA THR A 210 -1.83 -3.47 1.60
C THR A 210 -2.13 -4.18 0.28
N SER A 211 -1.47 -5.30 0.01
CA SER A 211 -1.64 -6.06 -1.22
C SER A 211 -2.88 -6.95 -1.18
N THR A 212 -3.64 -6.98 -2.26
CA THR A 212 -4.81 -7.87 -2.42
C THR A 212 -4.44 -9.30 -2.85
N ARG A 213 -3.16 -9.60 -3.06
CA ARG A 213 -2.69 -10.93 -3.49
C ARG A 213 -2.15 -11.75 -2.30
N LEU A 214 -2.98 -11.93 -1.30
CA LEU A 214 -2.62 -12.54 -0.01
C LEU A 214 -3.20 -13.95 0.15
N PHE A 215 -3.18 -14.78 -0.88
CA PHE A 215 -3.60 -16.17 -0.75
C PHE A 215 -2.48 -17.03 -0.14
N GLN A 216 -2.89 -18.17 0.43
CA GLN A 216 -2.00 -19.12 1.12
C GLN A 216 -0.75 -19.45 0.29
N GLY A 217 0.41 -19.53 0.94
CA GLY A 217 1.70 -19.81 0.32
C GLY A 217 2.30 -18.67 -0.50
N ARG A 218 1.60 -17.52 -0.62
CA ARG A 218 2.07 -16.40 -1.42
C ARG A 218 3.14 -15.58 -0.71
N VAL A 219 2.83 -15.07 0.46
CA VAL A 219 3.71 -14.17 1.24
C VAL A 219 4.28 -14.84 2.50
N VAL A 220 3.69 -15.94 2.92
CA VAL A 220 4.20 -16.80 3.99
C VAL A 220 4.61 -18.14 3.39
N LYS A 221 5.72 -18.71 3.87
CA LYS A 221 6.16 -20.04 3.45
C LYS A 221 5.13 -21.09 3.89
N ASP A 222 4.75 -21.96 2.97
CA ASP A 222 3.90 -23.10 3.33
C ASP A 222 4.64 -24.09 4.21
N SER A 223 3.91 -24.64 5.19
CA SER A 223 4.33 -25.74 6.02
C SER A 223 3.13 -26.62 6.33
N GLU A 224 3.34 -27.92 6.31
CA GLU A 224 2.31 -28.89 6.71
C GLU A 224 1.94 -28.76 8.19
N GLU A 225 2.86 -28.27 9.02
CA GLU A 225 2.68 -28.14 10.46
C GLU A 225 2.08 -26.79 10.90
N LYS A 226 2.33 -25.72 10.14
CA LYS A 226 1.92 -24.37 10.50
C LYS A 226 1.47 -23.58 9.28
N ALA A 227 0.19 -23.35 9.16
CA ALA A 227 -0.34 -22.39 8.20
C ALA A 227 0.00 -20.98 8.65
N GLY A 228 0.59 -20.18 7.76
CA GLY A 228 0.74 -18.75 7.99
C GLY A 228 -0.51 -17.99 7.59
N GLU A 229 -0.73 -16.84 8.20
CA GLU A 229 -1.87 -15.99 7.95
C GLU A 229 -1.48 -14.75 7.16
N SER A 230 -2.41 -14.27 6.33
CA SER A 230 -2.21 -13.07 5.52
C SER A 230 -3.42 -12.16 5.65
N LEU A 231 -3.23 -10.98 6.26
CA LEU A 231 -4.26 -9.99 6.53
C LEU A 231 -4.15 -8.84 5.53
N LEU A 232 -5.28 -8.42 4.94
CA LEU A 232 -5.34 -7.23 4.11
C LEU A 232 -5.84 -6.05 4.95
N ALA A 233 -5.09 -4.96 4.96
CA ALA A 233 -5.46 -3.74 5.67
C ALA A 233 -4.96 -2.48 4.94
N SER A 234 -5.45 -1.32 5.34
CA SER A 234 -4.97 -0.03 4.85
C SER A 234 -3.56 0.28 5.36
N THR A 235 -2.84 1.14 4.66
CA THR A 235 -1.48 1.58 5.04
C THR A 235 -1.36 1.99 6.51
N PRO A 236 -2.24 2.83 7.09
CA PRO A 236 -2.14 3.20 8.50
C PRO A 236 -2.24 2.02 9.45
N VAL A 237 -3.13 1.06 9.16
CA VAL A 237 -3.30 -0.13 10.01
C VAL A 237 -2.07 -1.01 9.95
N VAL A 238 -1.51 -1.25 8.75
CA VAL A 238 -0.27 -2.05 8.58
C VAL A 238 0.88 -1.44 9.35
N VAL A 239 1.13 -0.14 9.17
CA VAL A 239 2.23 0.59 9.83
C VAL A 239 2.12 0.52 11.34
N LEU A 240 0.95 0.87 11.87
CA LEU A 240 0.74 0.86 13.32
C LEU A 240 0.85 -0.55 13.90
N SER A 241 0.35 -1.56 13.17
CA SER A 241 0.45 -2.95 13.61
C SER A 241 1.89 -3.43 13.73
N THR A 242 2.79 -3.00 12.85
CA THR A 242 4.23 -3.37 12.95
C THR A 242 4.94 -2.66 14.10
N ILE A 243 4.56 -1.42 14.39
CA ILE A 243 5.08 -0.68 15.55
C ILE A 243 4.63 -1.34 16.85
N LEU A 244 3.37 -1.80 16.91
CA LEU A 244 2.80 -2.46 18.09
C LEU A 244 3.13 -3.97 18.16
N GLY A 245 3.50 -4.62 17.06
CA GLY A 245 3.64 -6.08 16.94
C GLY A 245 2.30 -6.82 16.97
N ARG A 246 1.19 -6.10 16.81
CA ARG A 246 -0.17 -6.60 16.89
C ARG A 246 -1.15 -5.64 16.21
N THR A 247 -2.39 -6.09 16.01
CA THR A 247 -3.46 -5.17 15.57
C THR A 247 -3.64 -4.01 16.56
N PRO A 248 -3.92 -2.79 16.08
CA PRO A 248 -4.15 -1.66 16.97
C PRO A 248 -5.54 -1.72 17.60
N LYS A 249 -5.69 -1.05 18.76
CA LYS A 249 -6.98 -0.61 19.27
C LYS A 249 -7.45 0.64 18.55
N ILE A 250 -8.75 0.95 18.61
CA ILE A 250 -9.31 2.15 17.96
C ILE A 250 -8.61 3.43 18.44
N GLU A 251 -8.41 3.56 19.75
CA GLU A 251 -7.81 4.75 20.35
C GLU A 251 -6.37 4.94 19.88
N GLU A 252 -5.61 3.85 19.77
CA GLU A 252 -4.23 3.86 19.26
C GLU A 252 -4.19 4.28 17.78
N TYR A 253 -5.16 3.77 17.00
CA TYR A 253 -5.27 4.11 15.59
C TYR A 253 -5.62 5.58 15.39
N VAL A 254 -6.66 6.07 16.08
CA VAL A 254 -7.08 7.47 15.99
C VAL A 254 -5.94 8.40 16.39
N ALA A 255 -5.24 8.11 17.48
CA ALA A 255 -4.08 8.91 17.90
C ALA A 255 -2.94 8.94 16.87
N ALA A 256 -2.68 7.81 16.20
CA ALA A 256 -1.60 7.72 15.20
C ALA A 256 -1.90 8.49 13.90
N VAL A 257 -3.19 8.59 13.53
CA VAL A 257 -3.62 9.27 12.29
C VAL A 257 -4.11 10.70 12.52
N ASP A 258 -4.18 11.16 13.77
CA ASP A 258 -4.66 12.49 14.09
C ASP A 258 -3.85 13.59 13.39
N GLY A 259 -4.54 14.54 12.78
CA GLY A 259 -3.92 15.65 12.05
C GLY A 259 -3.23 15.29 10.74
N ILE A 260 -3.40 14.05 10.23
CA ILE A 260 -2.90 13.68 8.91
C ILE A 260 -3.83 14.23 7.83
N GLU A 261 -3.31 15.17 7.04
CA GLU A 261 -4.04 15.73 5.91
C GLU A 261 -3.74 14.97 4.62
N LEU A 262 -4.79 14.47 3.97
CA LEU A 262 -4.71 13.77 2.68
C LEU A 262 -4.78 14.73 1.49
N THR A 263 -4.11 15.86 1.56
CA THR A 263 -4.15 16.92 0.53
C THR A 263 -3.66 16.47 -0.84
N SER A 264 -2.94 15.37 -0.92
CA SER A 264 -2.39 14.83 -2.18
C SER A 264 -3.43 14.17 -3.11
N TYR A 265 -4.66 13.98 -2.64
CA TYR A 265 -5.75 13.40 -3.45
C TYR A 265 -6.75 14.43 -3.98
N ALA A 266 -6.62 15.68 -3.61
CA ALA A 266 -7.44 16.70 -4.25
C ALA A 266 -7.14 16.70 -5.76
N PRO A 267 -8.11 16.46 -6.64
CA PRO A 267 -7.90 16.66 -8.06
C PRO A 267 -7.46 18.12 -8.24
N PRO A 268 -6.54 18.41 -9.18
CA PRO A 268 -6.19 19.79 -9.47
C PRO A 268 -7.48 20.57 -9.64
N ALA A 269 -7.57 21.69 -8.93
CA ALA A 269 -8.75 22.57 -9.00
C ALA A 269 -9.08 22.82 -10.48
N ALA A 270 -10.34 22.61 -10.85
CA ALA A 270 -10.84 22.76 -12.21
C ALA A 270 -10.65 24.20 -12.69
#